data_0941b30c26b11c8d022b8b01a013b89f
#
_entry.id   0941b30c26b11c8d022b8b01a013b89f
#
_cell.length_a   1.000
_cell.length_b   1.000
_cell.length_c   1.000
_cell.angle_alpha   90.00
_cell.angle_beta   90.00
_cell.angle_gamma   90.00
#
_symmetry.space_group_name_H-M   'P 1'
#
loop_
_entity.id
_entity.type
_entity.pdbx_description
1 polymer ?
#
loop_
_entity_poly.entity_id
_entity_poly.type
_entity_poly.pdbx_seq_one_letter_code
_entity_poly.pdbx_strand_id
1 'polypeptide(L)'
;MTEPRHPSDPEDAGIPDPADAPPPPVAPAAPATPAAPPITTGDKSRADEPTVPPVVAKPIVVESRWHKRWSTRALAALIIAPLLVFAIWAAVTLNVVYERGERYGYVQNFAKKGLVCATWEGELAMTNVPGVAPEMFRFSVRDNAVAADVQQSIGKRVALAYEEHRNVPTSCFGQTDHFVSGVRVEEP
;
A
#
# COMPACT_ATOMS: atom_id res chain seq x y z
N MET A 1 34.87 16.01 -43.51
CA MET A 1 33.51 15.95 -42.96
C MET A 1 33.25 14.53 -42.57
N THR A 2 33.44 14.19 -41.29
CA THR A 2 33.33 12.84 -40.75
C THR A 2 32.15 12.82 -39.80
N GLU A 3 31.12 12.08 -40.19
CA GLU A 3 29.86 11.90 -39.45
C GLU A 3 30.11 11.07 -38.18
N PRO A 4 29.63 11.53 -37.00
CA PRO A 4 29.76 10.74 -35.79
C PRO A 4 28.77 9.58 -35.80
N ARG A 5 29.26 8.39 -35.64
CA ARG A 5 28.54 7.12 -35.55
C ARG A 5 27.71 7.09 -34.28
N HIS A 6 26.41 6.87 -34.41
CA HIS A 6 25.42 6.65 -33.33
C HIS A 6 25.74 5.34 -32.60
N PRO A 7 25.73 5.27 -31.26
CA PRO A 7 25.89 3.99 -30.57
C PRO A 7 24.59 3.16 -30.65
N SER A 8 24.83 1.89 -30.92
CA SER A 8 23.90 0.82 -31.20
C SER A 8 22.80 0.64 -30.15
N ASP A 9 21.59 0.44 -30.61
CA ASP A 9 20.43 -0.02 -29.86
C ASP A 9 20.70 -1.41 -29.27
N PRO A 10 20.26 -1.70 -28.03
CA PRO A 10 20.20 -3.04 -27.49
C PRO A 10 18.88 -3.70 -27.89
N GLU A 11 18.76 -4.08 -29.16
CA GLU A 11 17.74 -5.04 -29.62
C GLU A 11 18.42 -6.41 -29.71
N ASP A 12 17.97 -7.29 -28.92
CA ASP A 12 17.84 -8.74 -29.05
C ASP A 12 18.01 -9.43 -27.68
N ALA A 13 17.08 -9.17 -26.78
CA ALA A 13 16.80 -10.14 -25.72
C ALA A 13 15.75 -11.11 -26.29
N GLY A 14 16.24 -12.23 -26.86
CA GLY A 14 15.42 -13.26 -27.44
C GLY A 14 14.26 -13.69 -26.53
N ILE A 15 13.05 -13.56 -27.03
CA ILE A 15 11.86 -14.16 -26.44
C ILE A 15 12.05 -15.67 -26.48
N PRO A 16 12.06 -16.42 -25.35
CA PRO A 16 12.19 -17.86 -25.37
C PRO A 16 10.96 -18.46 -26.08
N ASP A 17 11.24 -19.39 -27.01
CA ASP A 17 10.26 -20.15 -27.77
C ASP A 17 9.31 -20.91 -26.82
N PRO A 18 7.98 -20.85 -27.04
CA PRO A 18 7.00 -21.58 -26.21
C PRO A 18 7.11 -23.11 -26.26
N ALA A 19 8.02 -23.66 -27.09
CA ALA A 19 8.30 -25.10 -27.18
C ALA A 19 9.24 -25.64 -26.07
N ASP A 20 9.89 -24.78 -25.29
CA ASP A 20 10.88 -25.16 -24.24
C ASP A 20 10.32 -25.13 -22.81
N ALA A 21 9.00 -25.11 -22.66
CA ALA A 21 8.38 -25.21 -21.34
C ALA A 21 8.44 -26.66 -20.82
N PRO A 22 8.98 -26.91 -19.61
CA PRO A 22 8.97 -28.25 -19.02
C PRO A 22 7.54 -28.74 -18.79
N PRO A 23 7.25 -30.05 -18.98
CA PRO A 23 5.92 -30.60 -18.82
C PRO A 23 5.45 -30.45 -17.35
N PRO A 24 4.14 -30.25 -17.11
CA PRO A 24 3.60 -30.11 -15.77
C PRO A 24 3.83 -31.39 -14.94
N PRO A 25 4.04 -31.28 -13.61
CA PRO A 25 4.23 -32.42 -12.74
C PRO A 25 3.01 -33.32 -12.75
N VAL A 26 3.23 -34.62 -12.97
CA VAL A 26 2.20 -35.68 -12.94
C VAL A 26 1.65 -35.75 -11.52
N ALA A 27 0.34 -35.61 -11.38
CA ALA A 27 -0.38 -35.77 -10.12
C ALA A 27 -0.19 -37.18 -9.57
N PRO A 28 0.06 -37.36 -8.24
CA PRO A 28 0.17 -38.68 -7.64
C PRO A 28 -1.17 -39.41 -7.73
N ALA A 29 -1.12 -40.69 -8.14
CA ALA A 29 -2.26 -41.58 -8.26
C ALA A 29 -2.96 -41.75 -6.89
N ALA A 30 -4.28 -41.69 -6.92
CA ALA A 30 -5.12 -41.95 -5.76
C ALA A 30 -4.90 -43.37 -5.21
N PRO A 31 -4.87 -43.58 -3.87
CA PRO A 31 -4.75 -44.89 -3.30
C PRO A 31 -6.02 -45.74 -3.55
N ALA A 32 -5.81 -46.98 -3.94
CA ALA A 32 -6.84 -47.97 -4.21
C ALA A 32 -7.70 -48.23 -2.97
N THR A 33 -9.00 -48.30 -3.16
CA THR A 33 -10.01 -48.69 -2.19
C THR A 33 -9.80 -50.18 -1.79
N PRO A 34 -9.70 -50.54 -0.52
CA PRO A 34 -9.66 -51.94 -0.12
C PRO A 34 -11.03 -52.60 -0.28
N ALA A 35 -11.01 -53.79 -0.88
CA ALA A 35 -12.17 -54.61 -1.14
C ALA A 35 -12.85 -55.06 0.18
N ALA A 36 -14.19 -55.09 0.18
CA ALA A 36 -15.02 -55.58 1.23
C ALA A 36 -14.87 -57.13 1.43
N PRO A 37 -14.90 -57.64 2.65
CA PRO A 37 -14.88 -59.07 2.91
C PRO A 37 -16.23 -59.76 2.61
N PRO A 38 -16.26 -61.05 2.28
CA PRO A 38 -17.47 -61.77 1.88
C PRO A 38 -18.41 -62.02 3.05
N ILE A 39 -19.70 -61.92 2.76
CA ILE A 39 -20.80 -62.21 3.68
C ILE A 39 -20.89 -63.75 3.86
N THR A 40 -20.67 -64.25 5.03
CA THR A 40 -20.96 -65.64 5.36
C THR A 40 -22.36 -65.75 5.92
N THR A 41 -23.15 -66.52 5.21
CA THR A 41 -24.54 -66.89 5.54
C THR A 41 -24.54 -68.03 6.57
N GLY A 42 -25.37 -67.89 7.61
CA GLY A 42 -25.89 -69.05 8.39
C GLY A 42 -25.54 -69.01 9.87
N ASP A 43 -26.46 -68.67 10.69
CA ASP A 43 -27.11 -69.72 11.52
C ASP A 43 -28.39 -69.17 12.16
N LYS A 44 -29.47 -69.97 12.02
CA LYS A 44 -30.73 -69.78 12.72
C LYS A 44 -30.64 -70.48 14.05
N SER A 45 -30.96 -69.74 15.09
CA SER A 45 -31.69 -70.27 16.28
C SER A 45 -31.22 -69.53 17.57
N ARG A 46 -31.95 -68.51 17.96
CA ARG A 46 -32.28 -68.43 19.38
C ARG A 46 -33.49 -67.53 19.57
N ALA A 47 -34.50 -68.13 20.14
CA ALA A 47 -35.76 -67.54 20.53
C ALA A 47 -35.59 -66.63 21.75
N ASP A 48 -36.47 -65.60 21.77
CA ASP A 48 -36.95 -64.87 22.94
C ASP A 48 -35.95 -64.26 23.91
N GLU A 49 -35.66 -62.99 23.58
CA GLU A 49 -35.24 -61.99 24.55
C GLU A 49 -36.03 -60.69 24.35
N PRO A 50 -36.63 -60.10 25.39
CA PRO A 50 -37.47 -58.92 25.22
C PRO A 50 -36.65 -57.70 24.68
N THR A 51 -36.99 -57.29 23.51
CA THR A 51 -36.38 -56.14 22.81
C THR A 51 -36.66 -54.87 23.61
N VAL A 52 -35.70 -54.44 24.39
CA VAL A 52 -35.65 -53.06 24.90
C VAL A 52 -35.28 -52.19 23.72
N PRO A 53 -36.13 -51.23 23.31
CA PRO A 53 -35.79 -50.37 22.22
C PRO A 53 -34.52 -49.56 22.57
N PRO A 54 -33.56 -49.45 21.63
CA PRO A 54 -32.38 -48.65 21.87
C PRO A 54 -32.80 -47.19 22.12
N VAL A 55 -32.50 -46.71 23.32
CA VAL A 55 -32.61 -45.28 23.61
C VAL A 55 -31.54 -44.59 22.75
N VAL A 56 -31.99 -44.13 21.61
CA VAL A 56 -31.16 -43.25 20.78
C VAL A 56 -30.98 -41.94 21.54
N ALA A 57 -29.92 -41.88 22.31
CA ALA A 57 -29.48 -40.64 22.91
C ALA A 57 -29.16 -39.67 21.74
N LYS A 58 -30.05 -38.73 21.50
CA LYS A 58 -29.75 -37.62 20.59
C LYS A 58 -28.45 -36.95 21.07
N PRO A 59 -27.41 -36.88 20.23
CA PRO A 59 -26.22 -36.15 20.63
C PRO A 59 -26.66 -34.73 20.94
N ILE A 60 -26.43 -34.28 22.17
CA ILE A 60 -26.58 -32.90 22.56
C ILE A 60 -25.47 -32.17 21.83
N VAL A 61 -25.75 -31.66 20.65
CA VAL A 61 -24.87 -30.72 19.94
C VAL A 61 -24.93 -29.44 20.77
N VAL A 62 -24.03 -29.32 21.72
CA VAL A 62 -23.74 -28.07 22.40
C VAL A 62 -23.08 -27.19 21.34
N GLU A 63 -23.91 -26.49 20.57
CA GLU A 63 -23.43 -25.43 19.70
C GLU A 63 -22.77 -24.37 20.56
N SER A 64 -21.46 -24.41 20.61
CA SER A 64 -20.63 -23.43 21.26
C SER A 64 -20.72 -22.11 20.50
N ARG A 65 -21.83 -21.40 20.67
CA ARG A 65 -22.04 -20.03 20.13
C ARG A 65 -20.99 -19.04 20.65
N TRP A 66 -20.22 -19.42 21.63
CA TRP A 66 -19.21 -18.57 22.24
C TRP A 66 -17.96 -18.44 21.36
N HIS A 67 -17.56 -19.51 20.68
CA HIS A 67 -16.41 -19.48 19.75
C HIS A 67 -16.67 -18.59 18.53
N LYS A 68 -17.91 -18.51 18.04
CA LYS A 68 -18.24 -17.68 16.87
C LYS A 68 -18.17 -16.18 17.18
N ARG A 69 -18.48 -15.77 18.40
CA ARG A 69 -18.38 -14.36 18.83
C ARG A 69 -16.94 -13.96 19.13
N TRP A 70 -16.11 -14.88 19.60
CA TRP A 70 -14.70 -14.63 19.86
C TRP A 70 -13.91 -14.56 18.56
N SER A 71 -14.18 -15.44 17.62
CA SER A 71 -13.51 -15.43 16.32
C SER A 71 -13.80 -14.16 15.51
N THR A 72 -15.04 -13.67 15.53
CA THR A 72 -15.37 -12.39 14.85
C THR A 72 -14.75 -11.18 15.53
N ARG A 73 -14.69 -11.16 16.86
CA ARG A 73 -14.02 -10.09 17.62
C ARG A 73 -12.50 -10.13 17.42
N ALA A 74 -11.90 -11.33 17.43
CA ALA A 74 -10.47 -11.49 17.16
C ALA A 74 -10.12 -11.08 15.73
N LEU A 75 -10.94 -11.45 14.74
CA LEU A 75 -10.75 -11.04 13.36
C LEU A 75 -10.92 -9.52 13.19
N ALA A 76 -11.94 -8.94 13.83
CA ALA A 76 -12.12 -7.49 13.84
C ALA A 76 -10.94 -6.76 14.50
N ALA A 77 -10.45 -7.25 15.64
CA ALA A 77 -9.29 -6.70 16.32
C ALA A 77 -8.02 -6.81 15.46
N LEU A 78 -7.83 -7.92 14.74
CA LEU A 78 -6.69 -8.14 13.85
C LEU A 78 -6.65 -7.13 12.70
N ILE A 79 -7.81 -6.66 12.23
CA ILE A 79 -7.91 -5.65 11.16
C ILE A 79 -7.87 -4.24 11.73
N ILE A 80 -8.61 -3.98 12.82
CA ILE A 80 -8.74 -2.62 13.37
C ILE A 80 -7.47 -2.17 14.08
N ALA A 81 -6.78 -3.06 14.80
CA ALA A 81 -5.58 -2.70 15.54
C ALA A 81 -4.46 -2.12 14.65
N PRO A 82 -4.07 -2.76 13.52
CA PRO A 82 -3.05 -2.18 12.64
C PRO A 82 -3.50 -0.88 11.99
N LEU A 83 -4.79 -0.73 11.67
CA LEU A 83 -5.33 0.52 11.13
C LEU A 83 -5.25 1.66 12.16
N LEU A 84 -5.57 1.38 13.43
CA LEU A 84 -5.44 2.36 14.51
C LEU A 84 -3.97 2.74 14.76
N VAL A 85 -3.07 1.76 14.78
CA VAL A 85 -1.63 2.03 14.93
C VAL A 85 -1.13 2.89 13.78
N PHE A 86 -1.52 2.57 12.54
CA PHE A 86 -1.17 3.37 11.38
C PHE A 86 -1.76 4.78 11.46
N ALA A 87 -3.01 4.93 11.85
CA ALA A 87 -3.66 6.23 11.99
C ALA A 87 -2.99 7.10 13.06
N ILE A 88 -2.66 6.51 14.21
CA ILE A 88 -1.95 7.21 15.28
C ILE A 88 -0.55 7.62 14.82
N TRP A 89 0.18 6.70 14.20
CA TRP A 89 1.51 6.99 13.66
C TRP A 89 1.47 8.11 12.61
N ALA A 90 0.53 8.05 11.66
CA ALA A 90 0.32 9.09 10.66
C ALA A 90 -0.04 10.43 11.32
N ALA A 91 -0.93 10.42 12.32
CA ALA A 91 -1.29 11.64 13.03
C ALA A 91 -0.08 12.26 13.75
N VAL A 92 0.76 11.44 14.38
CA VAL A 92 1.97 11.93 15.07
C VAL A 92 2.95 12.52 14.06
N THR A 93 3.29 11.77 12.99
CA THR A 93 4.29 12.23 12.01
C THR A 93 3.85 13.49 11.26
N LEU A 94 2.55 13.66 11.01
CA LEU A 94 2.02 14.84 10.33
C LEU A 94 1.86 16.08 11.23
N ASN A 95 1.80 15.89 12.55
CA ASN A 95 1.71 17.00 13.51
C ASN A 95 3.05 17.38 14.13
N VAL A 96 4.06 16.51 14.11
CA VAL A 96 5.39 16.83 14.61
C VAL A 96 6.18 17.54 13.51
N VAL A 97 6.38 18.83 13.70
CA VAL A 97 7.24 19.64 12.83
C VAL A 97 8.68 19.49 13.29
N TYR A 98 9.55 19.04 12.40
CA TYR A 98 10.98 18.88 12.68
C TYR A 98 11.74 20.19 12.51
N GLU A 99 11.47 20.94 11.44
CA GLU A 99 12.09 22.23 11.15
C GLU A 99 11.04 23.20 10.58
N ARG A 100 11.20 24.47 10.91
CA ARG A 100 10.46 25.58 10.31
C ARG A 100 11.44 26.60 9.78
N GLY A 101 11.18 27.10 8.59
CA GLY A 101 12.05 28.09 7.99
C GLY A 101 11.40 28.85 6.85
N GLU A 102 12.15 29.77 6.28
CA GLU A 102 11.76 30.48 5.07
C GLU A 102 12.83 30.25 4.00
N ARG A 103 12.38 30.07 2.76
CA ARG A 103 13.24 29.96 1.57
C ARG A 103 12.88 31.02 0.58
N TYR A 104 13.89 31.68 0.05
CA TYR A 104 13.75 32.78 -0.89
C TYR A 104 14.16 32.32 -2.29
N GLY A 105 13.36 32.67 -3.28
CA GLY A 105 13.66 32.29 -4.66
C GLY A 105 12.55 32.61 -5.65
N TYR A 106 12.62 31.97 -6.81
CA TYR A 106 11.62 32.07 -7.86
C TYR A 106 10.90 30.75 -8.04
N VAL A 107 9.57 30.73 -7.98
CA VAL A 107 8.77 29.54 -8.26
C VAL A 107 8.89 29.20 -9.74
N GLN A 108 9.51 28.07 -10.07
CA GLN A 108 9.75 27.61 -11.44
C GLN A 108 8.63 26.71 -11.95
N ASN A 109 8.17 25.79 -11.09
CA ASN A 109 7.16 24.82 -11.46
C ASN A 109 6.20 24.63 -10.28
N PHE A 110 4.90 24.55 -10.58
CA PHE A 110 3.88 24.25 -9.59
C PHE A 110 2.74 23.53 -10.28
N ALA A 111 2.46 22.30 -9.85
CA ALA A 111 1.45 21.46 -10.48
C ALA A 111 0.80 20.50 -9.47
N LYS A 112 -0.43 20.13 -9.73
CA LYS A 112 -1.12 19.09 -8.99
C LYS A 112 -0.74 17.73 -9.58
N LYS A 113 -0.10 16.87 -8.78
CA LYS A 113 0.40 15.55 -9.18
C LYS A 113 -0.27 14.44 -8.38
N GLY A 114 -0.56 13.32 -9.01
CA GLY A 114 -1.11 12.11 -8.39
C GLY A 114 -2.34 11.57 -9.12
N LEU A 115 -2.48 10.25 -9.16
CA LEU A 115 -3.62 9.56 -9.78
C LEU A 115 -4.75 9.31 -8.78
N VAL A 116 -4.41 8.83 -7.58
CA VAL A 116 -5.38 8.50 -6.53
C VAL A 116 -5.46 9.63 -5.51
N CYS A 117 -4.30 10.06 -5.03
CA CYS A 117 -4.17 11.19 -4.11
C CYS A 117 -3.41 12.29 -4.84
N ALA A 118 -4.11 13.34 -5.23
CA ALA A 118 -3.49 14.45 -5.93
C ALA A 118 -3.03 15.51 -4.91
N THR A 119 -1.71 15.74 -4.86
CA THR A 119 -1.05 16.75 -4.03
C THR A 119 -0.49 17.88 -4.89
N TRP A 120 -0.42 19.08 -4.33
CA TRP A 120 0.23 20.20 -4.98
C TRP A 120 1.74 20.13 -4.74
N GLU A 121 2.52 20.11 -5.82
CA GLU A 121 3.97 19.98 -5.78
C GLU A 121 4.62 21.11 -6.54
N GLY A 122 5.66 21.70 -5.96
CA GLY A 122 6.37 22.82 -6.54
C GLY A 122 7.88 22.73 -6.45
N GLU A 123 8.54 23.57 -7.24
CA GLU A 123 9.97 23.70 -7.27
C GLU A 123 10.32 25.20 -7.21
N LEU A 124 11.13 25.58 -6.22
CA LEU A 124 11.66 26.92 -6.03
C LEU A 124 13.14 26.94 -6.43
N ALA A 125 13.49 27.77 -7.39
CA ALA A 125 14.89 28.07 -7.66
C ALA A 125 15.38 29.11 -6.64
N MET A 126 16.23 28.67 -5.72
CA MET A 126 16.82 29.57 -4.71
C MET A 126 17.81 30.53 -5.38
N THR A 127 17.79 31.76 -4.95
CA THR A 127 18.72 32.78 -5.46
C THR A 127 20.11 32.48 -4.92
N ASN A 128 21.01 32.10 -5.81
CA ASN A 128 22.40 31.79 -5.50
C ASN A 128 23.35 32.90 -5.92
N VAL A 129 24.62 32.72 -5.55
CA VAL A 129 25.73 33.57 -5.95
C VAL A 129 25.85 33.58 -7.48
N PRO A 130 26.12 34.74 -8.11
CA PRO A 130 26.31 34.82 -9.57
C PRO A 130 27.38 33.82 -10.06
N GLY A 131 27.03 33.03 -11.08
CA GLY A 131 27.92 32.05 -11.70
C GLY A 131 27.78 30.62 -11.19
N VAL A 132 26.91 30.37 -10.20
CA VAL A 132 26.58 29.03 -9.70
C VAL A 132 25.16 28.66 -10.14
N ALA A 133 24.95 27.38 -10.52
CA ALA A 133 23.61 26.90 -10.86
C ALA A 133 22.67 27.04 -9.64
N PRO A 134 21.42 27.47 -9.85
CA PRO A 134 20.47 27.64 -8.76
C PRO A 134 20.17 26.30 -8.11
N GLU A 135 20.18 26.28 -6.79
CA GLU A 135 19.72 25.10 -6.02
C GLU A 135 18.19 25.03 -6.10
N MET A 136 17.66 23.84 -6.41
CA MET A 136 16.23 23.60 -6.53
C MET A 136 15.68 23.07 -5.23
N PHE A 137 14.82 23.85 -4.59
CA PHE A 137 14.08 23.43 -3.40
C PHE A 137 12.71 22.87 -3.80
N ARG A 138 12.48 21.61 -3.53
CA ARG A 138 11.20 20.92 -3.80
C ARG A 138 10.30 20.98 -2.58
N PHE A 139 9.02 21.26 -2.80
CA PHE A 139 8.05 21.41 -1.73
C PHE A 139 6.67 20.90 -2.14
N SER A 140 5.89 20.53 -1.12
CA SER A 140 4.48 20.15 -1.25
C SER A 140 3.60 21.19 -0.58
N VAL A 141 2.35 21.34 -1.06
CA VAL A 141 1.35 22.23 -0.44
C VAL A 141 0.08 21.43 -0.17
N ARG A 142 -0.39 21.48 1.08
CA ARG A 142 -1.62 20.80 1.50
C ARG A 142 -2.84 21.71 1.46
N ASP A 143 -2.67 22.99 1.78
CA ASP A 143 -3.75 23.97 1.82
C ASP A 143 -4.01 24.52 0.42
N ASN A 144 -5.25 24.44 -0.02
CA ASN A 144 -5.66 24.95 -1.33
C ASN A 144 -5.60 26.48 -1.42
N ALA A 145 -5.76 27.21 -0.32
CA ALA A 145 -5.60 28.67 -0.31
C ALA A 145 -4.14 29.03 -0.55
N VAL A 146 -3.20 28.39 0.18
CA VAL A 146 -1.77 28.56 -0.03
C VAL A 146 -1.37 28.13 -1.45
N ALA A 147 -1.95 27.06 -1.97
CA ALA A 147 -1.69 26.62 -3.34
C ALA A 147 -2.11 27.67 -4.39
N ALA A 148 -3.24 28.34 -4.19
CA ALA A 148 -3.69 29.43 -5.06
C ALA A 148 -2.73 30.63 -5.01
N ASP A 149 -2.24 30.96 -3.81
CA ASP A 149 -1.27 32.06 -3.64
C ASP A 149 0.07 31.73 -4.30
N VAL A 150 0.57 30.50 -4.15
CA VAL A 150 1.79 30.02 -4.84
C VAL A 150 1.60 30.08 -6.36
N GLN A 151 0.44 29.67 -6.86
CA GLN A 151 0.14 29.68 -8.29
C GLN A 151 0.16 31.10 -8.89
N GLN A 152 -0.35 32.09 -8.14
CA GLN A 152 -0.33 33.50 -8.55
C GLN A 152 1.09 34.11 -8.44
N SER A 153 1.98 33.45 -7.76
CA SER A 153 3.36 33.89 -7.51
C SER A 153 4.38 33.26 -8.46
N ILE A 154 3.94 32.43 -9.42
CA ILE A 154 4.84 31.79 -10.39
C ILE A 154 5.60 32.88 -11.18
N GLY A 155 6.91 32.67 -11.29
CA GLY A 155 7.80 33.61 -11.99
C GLY A 155 8.16 34.88 -11.20
N LYS A 156 7.61 35.04 -9.98
CA LYS A 156 7.95 36.15 -9.09
C LYS A 156 8.96 35.69 -8.04
N ARG A 157 9.69 36.67 -7.47
CA ARG A 157 10.51 36.40 -6.28
C ARG A 157 9.62 36.32 -5.07
N VAL A 158 9.77 35.21 -4.32
CA VAL A 158 8.93 34.93 -3.17
C VAL A 158 9.75 34.45 -1.98
N ALA A 159 9.21 34.68 -0.78
CA ALA A 159 9.58 34.02 0.45
C ALA A 159 8.53 32.93 0.74
N LEU A 160 8.95 31.67 0.75
CA LEU A 160 8.11 30.54 1.14
C LEU A 160 8.38 30.17 2.57
N ALA A 161 7.36 30.27 3.43
CA ALA A 161 7.38 29.70 4.77
C ALA A 161 7.09 28.20 4.67
N TYR A 162 7.98 27.36 5.20
CA TYR A 162 7.85 25.93 5.12
C TYR A 162 8.00 25.27 6.48
N GLU A 163 7.42 24.07 6.59
CA GLU A 163 7.58 23.15 7.71
C GLU A 163 8.09 21.80 7.17
N GLU A 164 9.13 21.26 7.79
CA GLU A 164 9.65 19.93 7.50
C GLU A 164 8.98 18.90 8.40
N HIS A 165 8.40 17.86 7.78
CA HIS A 165 7.86 16.71 8.47
C HIS A 165 8.62 15.47 8.05
N ARG A 166 9.29 14.81 8.98
CA ARG A 166 10.02 13.57 8.71
C ARG A 166 9.10 12.36 8.70
N ASN A 167 9.42 11.38 7.84
CA ASN A 167 8.70 10.11 7.74
C ASN A 167 7.22 10.29 7.38
N VAL A 168 6.92 11.12 6.38
CA VAL A 168 5.56 11.25 5.83
C VAL A 168 5.06 9.86 5.40
N PRO A 169 3.92 9.37 5.92
CA PRO A 169 3.54 7.96 5.80
C PRO A 169 3.30 7.49 4.38
N THR A 170 2.78 8.37 3.53
CA THR A 170 2.47 8.06 2.13
C THR A 170 2.55 9.31 1.26
N SER A 171 2.77 9.13 -0.04
CA SER A 171 2.73 10.20 -1.04
C SER A 171 1.36 10.89 -1.18
N CYS A 172 0.32 10.38 -0.52
CA CYS A 172 -0.99 11.02 -0.43
C CYS A 172 -0.97 12.32 0.39
N PHE A 173 0.00 12.47 1.27
CA PHE A 173 0.15 13.70 2.07
C PHE A 173 1.11 14.72 1.46
N GLY A 174 1.97 14.29 0.56
CA GLY A 174 2.98 15.08 -0.14
C GLY A 174 4.07 14.18 -0.69
N GLN A 175 4.71 14.57 -1.77
CA GLN A 175 5.85 13.84 -2.35
C GLN A 175 7.18 14.27 -1.75
N THR A 176 7.17 15.36 -0.96
CA THR A 176 8.35 15.88 -0.27
C THR A 176 8.09 15.97 1.22
N ASP A 177 9.15 16.07 2.01
CA ASP A 177 9.08 16.29 3.46
C ASP A 177 8.87 17.76 3.84
N HIS A 178 8.95 18.68 2.86
CA HIS A 178 8.81 20.12 3.05
C HIS A 178 7.42 20.57 2.65
N PHE A 179 6.65 21.06 3.59
CA PHE A 179 5.30 21.56 3.37
C PHE A 179 5.25 23.07 3.50
N VAL A 180 4.86 23.75 2.42
CA VAL A 180 4.69 25.20 2.43
C VAL A 180 3.39 25.56 3.12
N SER A 181 3.49 26.40 4.14
CA SER A 181 2.40 26.94 4.94
C SER A 181 2.01 28.38 4.57
N GLY A 182 2.85 29.07 3.82
CA GLY A 182 2.57 30.43 3.35
C GLY A 182 3.55 30.92 2.29
N VAL A 183 3.11 31.88 1.52
CA VAL A 183 3.92 32.56 0.50
C VAL A 183 3.78 34.08 0.64
N ARG A 184 4.89 34.77 0.51
CA ARG A 184 4.94 36.24 0.39
C ARG A 184 5.70 36.61 -0.87
N VAL A 185 5.11 37.47 -1.66
CA VAL A 185 5.81 38.07 -2.83
C VAL A 185 6.76 39.15 -2.33
N GLU A 186 8.02 39.04 -2.67
CA GLU A 186 9.04 40.05 -2.39
C GLU A 186 9.01 41.07 -3.55
N GLU A 187 8.61 42.29 -3.25
CA GLU A 187 8.74 43.36 -4.21
C GLU A 187 10.24 43.73 -4.36
N PRO A 188 10.69 44.03 -5.58
CA PRO A 188 12.10 44.36 -5.86
C PRO A 188 12.56 45.68 -5.24
#